data_4bfaac84a6aba83eff90c438fb46f528
#
_entry.id   4bfaac84a6aba83eff90c438fb46f528
#
_cell.length_a   1.000
_cell.length_b   1.000
_cell.length_c   1.000
_cell.angle_alpha   90.00
_cell.angle_beta   90.00
_cell.angle_gamma   90.00
#
_symmetry.space_group_name_H-M   'P 1'
#
loop_
_entity.id
_entity.type
_entity.pdbx_description
1 polymer ?
#
loop_
_entity_poly.entity_id
_entity_poly.type
_entity_poly.pdbx_seq_one_letter_code
_entity_poly.pdbx_strand_id
1 'polypeptide(L)'
;MRTFSDRALAIQPTGVRKMFDLAGDDVISFGLGEPDFQPPPVAIEAFHQAMLDGRNKYTTTAGLPELRRKIAESWNSYQDDMDERNVCITMSGTNALLNLFLTLVNPGDNVLLPEPYFPLYGPDVSIAGGEARYYSCLFENEFIPSVEDLESLVDEHTVAILYNFPSNPTGGTLDEGQRDELLNFAQRHNLWLISDEVYDRIVFDGPHVSFMGTEYERVLLVNSFSKTFAMTGWRMGYIISTNLEAMQQVIKMQYYITACSNDAMQHAILAAMNHASKYPDLLANEFKQRCDLIVERLNAMPGVECHKPKGAIYVFPRVHVPNMSSEEIAMELLKDGVLC
;
A
#
# COMPACT_ATOMS: atom_id res chain seq x y z
N MET A 1 27.84 18.94 -18.83
CA MET A 1 28.12 17.48 -18.82
C MET A 1 27.04 16.85 -17.94
N ARG A 2 26.23 15.89 -18.44
CA ARG A 2 25.24 15.19 -17.60
C ARG A 2 25.98 14.29 -16.61
N THR A 3 25.72 14.40 -15.31
CA THR A 3 26.33 13.56 -14.27
C THR A 3 25.44 12.38 -13.86
N PHE A 4 24.11 12.58 -13.93
CA PHE A 4 23.11 11.57 -13.56
C PHE A 4 21.93 11.57 -14.54
N SER A 5 21.05 10.57 -14.48
CA SER A 5 19.82 10.52 -15.28
C SER A 5 18.83 11.61 -14.84
N ASP A 6 18.02 12.12 -15.79
CA ASP A 6 17.02 13.15 -15.48
C ASP A 6 16.03 12.67 -14.42
N ARG A 7 15.61 11.38 -14.46
CA ARG A 7 14.72 10.78 -13.47
C ARG A 7 15.32 10.77 -12.05
N ALA A 8 16.62 10.51 -11.91
CA ALA A 8 17.27 10.55 -10.60
C ALA A 8 17.38 11.97 -10.03
N LEU A 9 17.52 12.97 -10.91
CA LEU A 9 17.57 14.37 -10.53
C LEU A 9 16.19 14.97 -10.22
N ALA A 10 15.13 14.44 -10.83
CA ALA A 10 13.75 14.89 -10.64
C ALA A 10 13.15 14.43 -9.30
N ILE A 11 13.57 13.25 -8.79
CA ILE A 11 13.03 12.71 -7.54
C ILE A 11 13.69 13.42 -6.35
N GLN A 12 12.86 14.03 -5.50
CA GLN A 12 13.30 14.68 -4.28
C GLN A 12 12.99 13.81 -3.04
N PRO A 13 13.79 13.88 -1.97
CA PRO A 13 13.44 13.26 -0.70
C PRO A 13 12.08 13.75 -0.21
N THR A 14 11.25 12.85 0.28
CA THR A 14 9.93 13.18 0.83
C THR A 14 10.03 14.05 2.09
N GLY A 15 9.00 14.85 2.41
CA GLY A 15 8.96 15.64 3.64
C GLY A 15 9.16 14.78 4.88
N VAL A 16 8.47 13.61 4.94
CA VAL A 16 8.62 12.63 6.02
C VAL A 16 10.08 12.18 6.16
N ARG A 17 10.77 11.86 5.06
CA ARG A 17 12.18 11.46 5.10
C ARG A 17 13.09 12.55 5.64
N LYS A 18 12.87 13.81 5.22
CA LYS A 18 13.62 14.96 5.74
C LYS A 18 13.45 15.13 7.24
N MET A 19 12.22 14.95 7.74
CA MET A 19 11.93 15.00 9.18
C MET A 19 12.64 13.90 9.95
N PHE A 20 12.66 12.67 9.42
CA PHE A 20 13.44 11.56 10.00
C PHE A 20 14.94 11.85 10.08
N ASP A 21 15.51 12.40 9.01
CA ASP A 21 16.96 12.71 8.98
C ASP A 21 17.33 13.84 9.95
N LEU A 22 16.37 14.65 10.40
CA LEU A 22 16.52 15.72 11.40
C LEU A 22 16.23 15.25 12.83
N ALA A 23 15.50 14.14 13.00
CA ALA A 23 15.10 13.64 14.31
C ALA A 23 16.30 13.08 15.08
N GLY A 24 16.40 13.37 16.37
CA GLY A 24 17.34 12.73 17.29
C GLY A 24 16.82 11.39 17.80
N ASP A 25 17.63 10.71 18.62
CA ASP A 25 17.29 9.39 19.18
C ASP A 25 16.19 9.44 20.26
N ASP A 26 15.94 10.61 20.86
CA ASP A 26 15.02 10.79 22.00
C ASP A 26 13.66 11.38 21.60
N VAL A 27 13.14 11.06 20.40
CA VAL A 27 11.85 11.54 19.94
C VAL A 27 10.74 10.48 20.07
N ILE A 28 9.51 10.92 20.36
CA ILE A 28 8.32 10.09 20.23
C ILE A 28 7.94 10.07 18.74
N SER A 29 8.16 8.94 18.07
CA SER A 29 7.95 8.82 16.63
C SER A 29 6.56 8.29 16.29
N PHE A 30 5.77 9.10 15.58
CA PHE A 30 4.56 8.72 14.87
C PHE A 30 4.73 8.72 13.34
N GLY A 31 5.91 9.08 12.85
CA GLY A 31 6.15 9.32 11.42
C GLY A 31 6.39 8.06 10.59
N LEU A 32 6.81 6.93 11.21
CA LEU A 32 7.04 5.69 10.49
C LEU A 32 5.83 4.76 10.60
N GLY A 33 5.18 4.51 9.48
CA GLY A 33 4.01 3.65 9.42
C GLY A 33 4.35 2.17 9.52
N GLU A 34 4.83 1.70 10.69
CA GLU A 34 5.07 0.27 10.91
C GLU A 34 4.42 -0.21 12.22
N PRO A 35 3.86 -1.44 12.22
CA PRO A 35 3.38 -2.07 13.45
C PRO A 35 4.55 -2.34 14.41
N ASP A 36 4.40 -1.95 15.67
CA ASP A 36 5.35 -2.17 16.76
C ASP A 36 5.25 -3.58 17.40
N PHE A 37 4.78 -4.54 16.63
CA PHE A 37 4.59 -5.93 17.02
C PHE A 37 5.67 -6.83 16.43
N GLN A 38 5.91 -7.97 17.06
CA GLN A 38 6.76 -9.01 16.48
C GLN A 38 5.95 -9.87 15.51
N PRO A 39 6.56 -10.41 14.43
CA PRO A 39 5.92 -11.41 13.59
C PRO A 39 5.46 -12.64 14.41
N PRO A 40 4.47 -13.42 13.91
CA PRO A 40 4.06 -14.65 14.56
C PRO A 40 5.27 -15.58 14.81
N PRO A 41 5.44 -16.14 16.03
CA PRO A 41 6.58 -17.03 16.36
C PRO A 41 6.76 -18.19 15.37
N VAL A 42 5.66 -18.76 14.89
CA VAL A 42 5.69 -19.86 13.88
C VAL A 42 6.37 -19.43 12.58
N ALA A 43 6.27 -18.16 12.18
CA ALA A 43 6.96 -17.65 11.01
C ALA A 43 8.47 -17.53 11.23
N ILE A 44 8.88 -17.07 12.41
CA ILE A 44 10.30 -16.93 12.79
C ILE A 44 10.95 -18.32 12.83
N GLU A 45 10.28 -19.28 13.46
CA GLU A 45 10.75 -20.67 13.53
C GLU A 45 10.84 -21.30 12.14
N ALA A 46 9.82 -21.13 11.28
CA ALA A 46 9.81 -21.65 9.93
C ALA A 46 10.90 -21.00 9.05
N PHE A 47 11.17 -19.71 9.22
CA PHE A 47 12.29 -19.04 8.54
C PHE A 47 13.64 -19.67 8.92
N HIS A 48 13.88 -19.82 10.23
CA HIS A 48 15.12 -20.43 10.72
C HIS A 48 15.29 -21.86 10.20
N GLN A 49 14.22 -22.66 10.27
CA GLN A 49 14.25 -24.05 9.77
C GLN A 49 14.48 -24.12 8.25
N ALA A 50 13.83 -23.26 7.48
CA ALA A 50 14.04 -23.19 6.03
C ALA A 50 15.50 -22.90 5.66
N MET A 51 16.17 -21.99 6.41
CA MET A 51 17.59 -21.73 6.20
C MET A 51 18.47 -22.95 6.51
N LEU A 52 18.19 -23.69 7.59
CA LEU A 52 18.88 -24.92 7.96
C LEU A 52 18.67 -26.04 6.92
N ASP A 53 17.48 -26.12 6.33
CA ASP A 53 17.11 -27.07 5.28
C ASP A 53 17.71 -26.71 3.91
N GLY A 54 18.48 -25.63 3.82
CA GLY A 54 19.16 -25.21 2.60
C GLY A 54 18.26 -24.48 1.60
N ARG A 55 17.14 -23.90 2.04
CA ARG A 55 16.26 -23.04 1.23
C ARG A 55 16.91 -21.69 0.95
N ASN A 56 18.05 -21.70 0.26
CA ASN A 56 18.90 -20.56 0.00
C ASN A 56 19.23 -20.38 -1.49
N LYS A 57 18.36 -20.90 -2.36
CA LYS A 57 18.56 -20.89 -3.81
C LYS A 57 17.48 -20.05 -4.50
N TYR A 58 17.69 -19.80 -5.79
CA TYR A 58 16.66 -19.17 -6.62
C TYR A 58 15.40 -20.01 -6.64
N THR A 59 14.26 -19.35 -6.45
CA THR A 59 12.92 -19.93 -6.69
C THR A 59 12.47 -19.62 -8.11
N THR A 60 11.25 -20.03 -8.48
CA THR A 60 10.61 -19.46 -9.67
C THR A 60 10.39 -17.97 -9.49
N THR A 61 10.43 -17.21 -10.58
CA THR A 61 10.27 -15.75 -10.55
C THR A 61 8.97 -15.33 -9.89
N ALA A 62 7.88 -16.03 -10.20
CA ALA A 62 6.58 -15.75 -9.61
C ALA A 62 6.47 -16.10 -8.12
N GLY A 63 7.44 -16.83 -7.56
CA GLY A 63 7.45 -17.31 -6.18
C GLY A 63 7.02 -18.78 -6.05
N LEU A 64 7.09 -19.31 -4.83
CA LEU A 64 6.75 -20.70 -4.52
C LEU A 64 5.29 -21.01 -4.88
N PRO A 65 5.01 -22.07 -5.66
CA PRO A 65 3.63 -22.38 -6.06
C PRO A 65 2.68 -22.61 -4.88
N GLU A 66 3.17 -23.21 -3.80
CA GLU A 66 2.39 -23.47 -2.59
C GLU A 66 1.96 -22.17 -1.89
N LEU A 67 2.86 -21.20 -1.76
CA LEU A 67 2.54 -19.90 -1.19
C LEU A 67 1.56 -19.13 -2.10
N ARG A 68 1.81 -19.14 -3.40
CA ARG A 68 0.94 -18.47 -4.39
C ARG A 68 -0.47 -19.04 -4.37
N ARG A 69 -0.62 -20.38 -4.30
CA ARG A 69 -1.92 -21.04 -4.16
C ARG A 69 -2.60 -20.65 -2.84
N LYS A 70 -1.85 -20.62 -1.74
CA LYS A 70 -2.38 -20.21 -0.43
C LYS A 70 -2.86 -18.76 -0.43
N ILE A 71 -2.16 -17.86 -1.14
CA ILE A 71 -2.61 -16.47 -1.33
C ILE A 71 -3.89 -16.44 -2.17
N ALA A 72 -3.94 -17.13 -3.31
CA ALA A 72 -5.16 -17.20 -4.13
C ALA A 72 -6.36 -17.70 -3.32
N GLU A 73 -6.20 -18.77 -2.55
CA GLU A 73 -7.23 -19.30 -1.63
C GLU A 73 -7.72 -18.27 -0.61
N SER A 74 -6.84 -17.38 -0.13
CA SER A 74 -7.23 -16.35 0.84
C SER A 74 -8.14 -15.27 0.26
N TRP A 75 -8.24 -15.17 -1.05
CA TRP A 75 -9.12 -14.25 -1.79
C TRP A 75 -10.40 -14.89 -2.31
N ASN A 76 -10.66 -16.19 -2.03
CA ASN A 76 -11.84 -16.90 -2.51
C ASN A 76 -13.17 -16.31 -2.01
N SER A 77 -13.18 -15.53 -0.93
CA SER A 77 -14.38 -14.81 -0.48
C SER A 77 -14.77 -13.65 -1.40
N TYR A 78 -13.85 -13.17 -2.24
CA TYR A 78 -14.06 -12.11 -3.21
C TYR A 78 -14.15 -12.66 -4.63
N GLN A 79 -13.29 -13.60 -4.99
CA GLN A 79 -13.18 -14.15 -6.34
C GLN A 79 -12.90 -15.64 -6.29
N ASP A 80 -13.85 -16.45 -6.73
CA ASP A 80 -13.68 -17.88 -6.92
C ASP A 80 -12.76 -18.20 -8.12
N ASP A 81 -12.28 -19.43 -8.19
CA ASP A 81 -11.50 -19.98 -9.32
C ASP A 81 -10.11 -19.36 -9.56
N MET A 82 -9.56 -18.63 -8.59
CA MET A 82 -8.16 -18.22 -8.66
C MET A 82 -7.23 -19.36 -8.21
N ASP A 83 -6.06 -19.41 -8.85
CA ASP A 83 -4.99 -20.35 -8.51
C ASP A 83 -3.61 -19.64 -8.48
N GLU A 84 -2.54 -20.44 -8.38
CA GLU A 84 -1.19 -19.88 -8.33
C GLU A 84 -0.81 -19.04 -9.55
N ARG A 85 -1.48 -19.17 -10.70
CA ARG A 85 -1.20 -18.37 -11.91
C ARG A 85 -1.62 -16.90 -11.75
N ASN A 86 -2.58 -16.66 -10.88
CA ASN A 86 -3.10 -15.33 -10.59
C ASN A 86 -2.21 -14.49 -9.66
N VAL A 87 -1.14 -15.08 -9.08
CA VAL A 87 -0.33 -14.44 -8.03
C VAL A 87 1.14 -14.36 -8.45
N CYS A 88 1.77 -13.21 -8.17
CA CYS A 88 3.20 -13.00 -8.27
C CYS A 88 3.75 -12.47 -6.93
N ILE A 89 4.68 -13.21 -6.32
CA ILE A 89 5.38 -12.78 -5.09
C ILE A 89 6.40 -11.70 -5.44
N THR A 90 6.43 -10.64 -4.65
CA THR A 90 7.33 -9.50 -4.82
C THR A 90 8.17 -9.23 -3.56
N MET A 91 9.25 -8.47 -3.72
CA MET A 91 10.08 -8.03 -2.60
C MET A 91 9.49 -6.80 -1.90
N SER A 92 8.24 -6.88 -1.46
CA SER A 92 7.37 -5.89 -0.80
C SER A 92 6.24 -5.37 -1.68
N GLY A 93 5.23 -4.74 -1.05
CA GLY A 93 4.23 -3.95 -1.77
C GLY A 93 4.84 -2.81 -2.60
N THR A 94 5.87 -2.14 -2.08
CA THR A 94 6.62 -1.11 -2.82
C THR A 94 7.23 -1.63 -4.13
N ASN A 95 7.84 -2.82 -4.09
CA ASN A 95 8.36 -3.44 -5.31
C ASN A 95 7.23 -3.87 -6.26
N ALA A 96 6.09 -4.30 -5.72
CA ALA A 96 4.90 -4.61 -6.51
C ALA A 96 4.38 -3.38 -7.28
N LEU A 97 4.28 -2.22 -6.63
CA LEU A 97 3.86 -0.97 -7.24
C LEU A 97 4.79 -0.54 -8.37
N LEU A 98 6.10 -0.51 -8.11
CA LEU A 98 7.10 -0.21 -9.15
C LEU A 98 6.99 -1.18 -10.33
N ASN A 99 6.81 -2.48 -10.07
CA ASN A 99 6.61 -3.48 -11.12
C ASN A 99 5.40 -3.14 -11.99
N LEU A 100 4.25 -2.80 -11.37
CA LEU A 100 3.04 -2.44 -12.11
C LEU A 100 3.23 -1.19 -12.97
N PHE A 101 3.82 -0.13 -12.44
CA PHE A 101 4.09 1.07 -13.23
C PHE A 101 5.04 0.79 -14.39
N LEU A 102 6.12 0.02 -14.17
CA LEU A 102 7.02 -0.38 -15.25
C LEU A 102 6.36 -1.32 -16.28
N THR A 103 5.31 -2.03 -15.89
CA THR A 103 4.55 -2.93 -16.79
C THR A 103 3.54 -2.17 -17.64
N LEU A 104 2.93 -1.10 -17.08
CA LEU A 104 1.76 -0.45 -17.67
C LEU A 104 2.05 0.89 -18.36
N VAL A 105 3.11 1.62 -17.93
CA VAL A 105 3.32 3.02 -18.26
C VAL A 105 4.42 3.17 -19.30
N ASN A 106 4.15 3.91 -20.37
CA ASN A 106 5.13 4.35 -21.35
C ASN A 106 5.47 5.84 -21.18
N PRO A 107 6.57 6.33 -21.74
CA PRO A 107 6.82 7.77 -21.82
C PRO A 107 5.69 8.51 -22.56
N GLY A 108 5.12 9.51 -21.89
CA GLY A 108 3.97 10.27 -22.39
C GLY A 108 2.63 9.84 -21.82
N ASP A 109 2.55 8.68 -21.18
CA ASP A 109 1.36 8.26 -20.43
C ASP A 109 1.28 8.97 -19.09
N ASN A 110 0.05 9.07 -18.56
CA ASN A 110 -0.17 9.55 -17.19
C ASN A 110 -0.97 8.55 -16.34
N VAL A 111 -0.81 8.68 -15.03
CA VAL A 111 -1.48 7.86 -14.01
C VAL A 111 -2.16 8.77 -13.01
N LEU A 112 -3.45 8.49 -12.70
CA LEU A 112 -4.18 9.18 -11.66
C LEU A 112 -3.84 8.60 -10.29
N LEU A 113 -3.38 9.46 -9.37
CA LEU A 113 -2.96 9.12 -8.01
C LEU A 113 -3.76 9.90 -6.97
N PRO A 114 -4.06 9.34 -5.78
CA PRO A 114 -4.73 10.08 -4.71
C PRO A 114 -3.86 11.21 -4.14
N GLU A 115 -4.46 12.26 -3.57
CA GLU A 115 -3.81 13.25 -2.74
C GLU A 115 -4.70 13.56 -1.52
N PRO A 116 -4.27 13.29 -0.27
CA PRO A 116 -2.93 12.83 0.16
C PRO A 116 -2.63 11.37 -0.21
N TYR A 117 -1.34 11.00 -0.26
CA TYR A 117 -0.89 9.73 -0.80
C TYR A 117 0.33 9.15 -0.08
N PHE A 118 0.55 7.84 -0.27
CA PHE A 118 1.80 7.18 0.09
C PHE A 118 2.96 7.72 -0.76
N PRO A 119 4.03 8.27 -0.16
CA PRO A 119 5.00 9.11 -0.86
C PRO A 119 5.75 8.48 -2.04
N LEU A 120 5.67 7.17 -2.24
CA LEU A 120 6.38 6.50 -3.33
C LEU A 120 5.60 6.43 -4.64
N TYR A 121 4.28 6.66 -4.67
CA TYR A 121 3.49 6.52 -5.89
C TYR A 121 3.98 7.43 -7.02
N GLY A 122 4.10 8.73 -6.79
CA GLY A 122 4.54 9.69 -7.81
C GLY A 122 5.97 9.43 -8.31
N PRO A 123 6.96 9.22 -7.42
CA PRO A 123 8.30 8.80 -7.81
C PRO A 123 8.32 7.52 -8.66
N ASP A 124 7.53 6.49 -8.32
CA ASP A 124 7.50 5.23 -9.07
C ASP A 124 6.94 5.42 -10.49
N VAL A 125 5.88 6.25 -10.67
CA VAL A 125 5.37 6.65 -11.99
C VAL A 125 6.46 7.38 -12.79
N SER A 126 7.19 8.30 -12.17
CA SER A 126 8.29 9.02 -12.80
C SER A 126 9.45 8.10 -13.19
N ILE A 127 9.77 7.08 -12.37
CA ILE A 127 10.78 6.05 -12.70
C ILE A 127 10.35 5.26 -13.94
N ALA A 128 9.05 4.94 -14.05
CA ALA A 128 8.50 4.28 -15.23
C ALA A 128 8.48 5.17 -16.49
N GLY A 129 8.64 6.48 -16.33
CA GLY A 129 8.68 7.44 -17.43
C GLY A 129 7.36 8.16 -17.70
N GLY A 130 6.36 7.96 -16.83
CA GLY A 130 5.05 8.59 -16.92
C GLY A 130 4.93 9.89 -16.13
N GLU A 131 3.77 10.52 -16.24
CA GLU A 131 3.34 11.69 -15.48
C GLU A 131 2.38 11.28 -14.38
N ALA A 132 2.62 11.73 -13.14
CA ALA A 132 1.68 11.56 -12.03
C ALA A 132 0.69 12.73 -12.02
N ARG A 133 -0.62 12.43 -12.06
CA ARG A 133 -1.71 13.41 -11.91
C ARG A 133 -2.48 13.11 -10.64
N TYR A 134 -2.67 14.12 -9.80
CA TYR A 134 -3.21 13.93 -8.46
C TYR A 134 -4.68 14.34 -8.40
N TYR A 135 -5.56 13.43 -7.97
CA TYR A 135 -6.94 13.71 -7.64
C TYR A 135 -7.12 13.96 -6.14
N SER A 136 -8.03 14.85 -5.79
CA SER A 136 -8.19 15.31 -4.42
C SER A 136 -9.02 14.33 -3.59
N CYS A 137 -8.52 13.94 -2.42
CA CYS A 137 -9.25 13.26 -1.36
C CYS A 137 -9.45 14.24 -0.20
N LEU A 138 -10.56 14.99 -0.23
CA LEU A 138 -10.77 16.12 0.68
C LEU A 138 -11.23 15.65 2.07
N PHE A 139 -10.82 16.38 3.09
CA PHE A 139 -11.27 16.17 4.48
C PHE A 139 -12.80 16.21 4.59
N GLU A 140 -13.46 17.12 3.90
CA GLU A 140 -14.92 17.29 3.90
C GLU A 140 -15.69 16.05 3.41
N ASN A 141 -15.05 15.23 2.59
CA ASN A 141 -15.60 13.97 2.04
C ASN A 141 -15.01 12.73 2.73
N GLU A 142 -14.53 12.84 3.97
CA GLU A 142 -13.84 11.74 4.67
C GLU A 142 -12.69 11.13 3.85
N PHE A 143 -12.03 11.94 3.02
CA PHE A 143 -10.95 11.54 2.11
C PHE A 143 -11.34 10.55 1.00
N ILE A 144 -12.62 10.45 0.67
CA ILE A 144 -13.09 9.69 -0.48
C ILE A 144 -13.04 10.59 -1.72
N PRO A 145 -12.45 10.15 -2.85
CA PRO A 145 -12.40 10.96 -4.06
C PRO A 145 -13.79 11.11 -4.69
N SER A 146 -14.03 12.24 -5.34
CA SER A 146 -15.23 12.45 -6.15
C SER A 146 -14.98 12.04 -7.61
N VAL A 147 -15.98 11.42 -8.23
CA VAL A 147 -15.90 11.06 -9.67
C VAL A 147 -15.79 12.31 -10.53
N GLU A 148 -16.38 13.43 -10.11
CA GLU A 148 -16.31 14.71 -10.84
C GLU A 148 -14.85 15.24 -10.92
N ASP A 149 -14.08 15.11 -9.83
CA ASP A 149 -12.66 15.49 -9.83
C ASP A 149 -11.85 14.57 -10.76
N LEU A 150 -12.11 13.26 -10.71
CA LEU A 150 -11.48 12.29 -11.60
C LEU A 150 -11.76 12.56 -13.09
N GLU A 151 -13.01 12.91 -13.44
CA GLU A 151 -13.39 13.26 -14.83
C GLU A 151 -12.65 14.51 -15.34
N SER A 152 -12.27 15.42 -14.46
CA SER A 152 -11.51 16.63 -14.82
C SER A 152 -10.05 16.36 -15.18
N LEU A 153 -9.50 15.23 -14.73
CA LEU A 153 -8.08 14.88 -14.82
C LEU A 153 -7.75 13.85 -15.90
N VAL A 154 -8.73 13.04 -16.30
CA VAL A 154 -8.54 11.96 -17.28
C VAL A 154 -8.47 12.52 -18.70
N ASP A 155 -7.53 11.99 -19.51
CA ASP A 155 -7.41 12.27 -20.94
C ASP A 155 -6.99 11.03 -21.76
N GLU A 156 -6.69 11.20 -23.04
CA GLU A 156 -6.29 10.11 -23.94
C GLU A 156 -4.94 9.46 -23.60
N HIS A 157 -4.13 10.08 -22.75
CA HIS A 157 -2.86 9.57 -22.27
C HIS A 157 -2.96 8.89 -20.89
N THR A 158 -4.13 8.94 -20.29
CA THR A 158 -4.35 8.31 -18.98
C THR A 158 -4.48 6.79 -19.13
N VAL A 159 -3.53 6.04 -18.57
CA VAL A 159 -3.47 4.57 -18.71
C VAL A 159 -3.90 3.82 -17.47
N ALA A 160 -3.77 4.44 -16.30
CA ALA A 160 -4.10 3.80 -15.04
C ALA A 160 -4.60 4.78 -13.98
N ILE A 161 -5.34 4.25 -13.02
CA ILE A 161 -5.68 4.91 -11.77
C ILE A 161 -5.27 4.02 -10.60
N LEU A 162 -4.73 4.62 -9.55
CA LEU A 162 -4.41 3.93 -8.31
C LEU A 162 -5.37 4.36 -7.21
N TYR A 163 -6.00 3.38 -6.55
CA TYR A 163 -6.74 3.55 -5.30
C TYR A 163 -6.02 2.85 -4.17
N ASN A 164 -6.00 3.47 -2.98
CA ASN A 164 -5.43 2.88 -1.77
C ASN A 164 -6.46 2.89 -0.64
N PHE A 165 -7.05 1.73 -0.38
CA PHE A 165 -8.03 1.54 0.69
C PHE A 165 -7.86 0.18 1.38
N PRO A 166 -7.81 0.11 2.73
CA PRO A 166 -7.75 1.26 3.66
C PRO A 166 -6.53 2.15 3.39
N SER A 167 -6.73 3.47 3.51
CA SER A 167 -5.80 4.47 2.95
C SER A 167 -4.62 4.80 3.88
N ASN A 168 -3.46 4.96 3.28
CA ASN A 168 -2.32 5.67 3.82
C ASN A 168 -2.21 7.05 3.13
N PRO A 169 -2.34 8.21 3.86
CA PRO A 169 -2.25 8.33 5.32
C PRO A 169 -3.60 8.54 6.05
N THR A 170 -4.75 8.45 5.39
CA THR A 170 -6.00 8.97 5.94
C THR A 170 -6.77 7.99 6.83
N GLY A 171 -6.51 6.69 6.69
CA GLY A 171 -7.28 5.64 7.35
C GLY A 171 -8.71 5.44 6.81
N GLY A 172 -9.04 6.11 5.69
CA GLY A 172 -10.32 5.96 5.00
C GLY A 172 -10.51 4.55 4.44
N THR A 173 -11.77 4.10 4.37
CA THR A 173 -12.20 2.85 3.73
C THR A 173 -13.35 3.15 2.80
N LEU A 174 -13.63 2.27 1.85
CA LEU A 174 -14.80 2.37 0.97
C LEU A 174 -15.96 1.56 1.52
N ASP A 175 -17.19 2.00 1.23
CA ASP A 175 -18.34 1.12 1.16
C ASP A 175 -18.52 0.56 -0.27
N GLU A 176 -19.47 -0.38 -0.45
CA GLU A 176 -19.69 -1.02 -1.76
C GLU A 176 -20.14 -0.02 -2.83
N GLY A 177 -20.98 0.97 -2.47
CA GLY A 177 -21.45 1.98 -3.39
C GLY A 177 -20.31 2.87 -3.89
N GLN A 178 -19.47 3.33 -2.98
CA GLN A 178 -18.27 4.12 -3.30
C GLN A 178 -17.29 3.32 -4.17
N ARG A 179 -17.02 2.05 -3.83
CA ARG A 179 -16.22 1.15 -4.64
C ARG A 179 -16.78 1.04 -6.06
N ASP A 180 -18.09 0.83 -6.21
CA ASP A 180 -18.74 0.67 -7.51
C ASP A 180 -18.69 1.95 -8.35
N GLU A 181 -18.83 3.13 -7.75
CA GLU A 181 -18.67 4.41 -8.45
C GLU A 181 -17.25 4.57 -9.01
N LEU A 182 -16.23 4.30 -8.20
CA LEU A 182 -14.82 4.39 -8.60
C LEU A 182 -14.47 3.33 -9.66
N LEU A 183 -15.01 2.12 -9.53
CA LEU A 183 -14.84 1.06 -10.52
C LEU A 183 -15.48 1.46 -11.85
N ASN A 184 -16.71 1.97 -11.84
CA ASN A 184 -17.41 2.43 -13.03
C ASN A 184 -16.64 3.55 -13.76
N PHE A 185 -15.99 4.45 -13.02
CA PHE A 185 -15.10 5.45 -13.63
C PHE A 185 -13.96 4.76 -14.38
N ALA A 186 -13.21 3.85 -13.75
CA ALA A 186 -12.11 3.14 -14.38
C ALA A 186 -12.56 2.36 -15.64
N GLN A 187 -13.73 1.72 -15.56
CA GLN A 187 -14.34 0.98 -16.69
C GLN A 187 -14.70 1.89 -17.86
N ARG A 188 -15.37 3.03 -17.61
CA ARG A 188 -15.75 3.97 -18.67
C ARG A 188 -14.57 4.49 -19.47
N HIS A 189 -13.45 4.72 -18.79
CA HIS A 189 -12.20 5.23 -19.40
C HIS A 189 -11.22 4.12 -19.76
N ASN A 190 -11.61 2.83 -19.59
CA ASN A 190 -10.79 1.67 -19.92
C ASN A 190 -9.40 1.68 -19.27
N LEU A 191 -9.29 2.20 -18.04
CA LEU A 191 -8.04 2.35 -17.28
C LEU A 191 -7.64 1.03 -16.61
N TRP A 192 -6.35 0.80 -16.43
CA TRP A 192 -5.90 -0.15 -15.44
C TRP A 192 -6.20 0.39 -14.03
N LEU A 193 -6.84 -0.42 -13.20
CA LEU A 193 -7.11 -0.11 -11.82
C LEU A 193 -6.05 -0.81 -10.96
N ILE A 194 -5.15 -0.03 -10.37
CA ILE A 194 -4.18 -0.51 -9.37
C ILE A 194 -4.83 -0.33 -8.00
N SER A 195 -5.14 -1.45 -7.33
CA SER A 195 -5.70 -1.43 -5.99
C SER A 195 -4.63 -1.77 -4.96
N ASP A 196 -4.16 -0.76 -4.23
CA ASP A 196 -3.24 -0.97 -3.11
C ASP A 196 -4.06 -1.26 -1.84
N GLU A 197 -4.13 -2.55 -1.49
CA GLU A 197 -4.92 -3.06 -0.38
C GLU A 197 -4.03 -3.64 0.75
N VAL A 198 -2.86 -3.06 0.98
CA VAL A 198 -1.90 -3.56 2.00
C VAL A 198 -2.43 -3.53 3.44
N TYR A 199 -3.55 -2.83 3.68
CA TYR A 199 -4.23 -2.74 4.98
C TYR A 199 -5.55 -3.52 5.01
N ASP A 200 -5.83 -4.40 4.06
CA ASP A 200 -7.07 -5.19 3.93
C ASP A 200 -7.50 -5.90 5.23
N ARG A 201 -6.52 -6.31 6.06
CA ARG A 201 -6.75 -7.00 7.33
C ARG A 201 -6.80 -6.07 8.54
N ILE A 202 -6.67 -4.75 8.36
CA ILE A 202 -6.77 -3.74 9.42
C ILE A 202 -7.96 -2.83 9.10
N VAL A 203 -9.15 -3.37 9.31
CA VAL A 203 -10.44 -2.69 9.18
C VAL A 203 -11.15 -2.78 10.53
N PHE A 204 -11.70 -1.66 11.00
CA PHE A 204 -12.23 -1.56 12.37
C PHE A 204 -13.72 -1.87 12.47
N ASP A 205 -14.47 -1.57 11.42
CA ASP A 205 -15.92 -1.72 11.40
C ASP A 205 -16.36 -2.38 10.07
N GLY A 206 -16.88 -3.59 10.14
CA GLY A 206 -17.33 -4.36 8.99
C GLY A 206 -16.22 -5.09 8.22
N PRO A 207 -16.56 -5.72 7.10
CA PRO A 207 -15.60 -6.37 6.22
C PRO A 207 -14.84 -5.34 5.37
N HIS A 208 -13.66 -5.72 4.91
CA HIS A 208 -12.95 -4.97 3.88
C HIS A 208 -13.74 -5.00 2.56
N VAL A 209 -13.83 -3.88 1.87
CA VAL A 209 -14.43 -3.76 0.54
C VAL A 209 -13.31 -3.69 -0.50
N SER A 210 -13.15 -4.75 -1.28
CA SER A 210 -12.08 -4.90 -2.27
C SER A 210 -12.58 -4.61 -3.69
N PHE A 211 -11.64 -4.23 -4.58
CA PHE A 211 -11.87 -4.25 -6.03
C PHE A 211 -11.70 -5.64 -6.64
N MET A 212 -11.16 -6.60 -5.90
CA MET A 212 -11.16 -8.01 -6.30
C MET A 212 -12.61 -8.55 -6.24
N GLY A 213 -12.96 -9.47 -7.14
CA GLY A 213 -14.32 -10.02 -7.22
C GLY A 213 -15.29 -9.17 -8.06
N THR A 214 -14.78 -8.15 -8.74
CA THR A 214 -15.54 -7.42 -9.75
C THR A 214 -15.34 -8.03 -11.14
N GLU A 215 -16.28 -7.80 -12.05
CA GLU A 215 -16.19 -8.32 -13.43
C GLU A 215 -15.15 -7.56 -14.30
N TYR A 216 -14.43 -6.59 -13.73
CA TYR A 216 -13.46 -5.79 -14.47
C TYR A 216 -12.09 -6.46 -14.53
N GLU A 217 -11.74 -6.96 -15.70
CA GLU A 217 -10.49 -7.72 -15.90
C GLU A 217 -9.20 -6.87 -15.78
N ARG A 218 -9.29 -5.54 -15.71
CA ARG A 218 -8.12 -4.65 -15.59
C ARG A 218 -7.83 -4.24 -14.15
N VAL A 219 -8.20 -5.07 -13.18
CA VAL A 219 -7.82 -4.87 -11.77
C VAL A 219 -6.51 -5.60 -11.48
N LEU A 220 -5.55 -4.86 -10.94
CA LEU A 220 -4.26 -5.36 -10.44
C LEU A 220 -4.14 -4.98 -8.96
N LEU A 221 -4.31 -5.95 -8.08
CA LEU A 221 -4.27 -5.71 -6.65
C LEU A 221 -2.87 -5.94 -6.11
N VAL A 222 -2.41 -4.99 -5.28
CA VAL A 222 -1.15 -5.07 -4.52
C VAL A 222 -1.45 -5.30 -3.06
N ASN A 223 -0.75 -6.26 -2.45
CA ASN A 223 -0.81 -6.47 -1.01
C ASN A 223 0.58 -6.82 -0.44
N SER A 224 0.70 -6.83 0.88
CA SER A 224 1.97 -7.04 1.57
C SER A 224 1.78 -7.71 2.93
N PHE A 225 2.70 -8.57 3.30
CA PHE A 225 2.75 -9.19 4.62
C PHE A 225 3.30 -8.24 5.69
N SER A 226 3.81 -7.06 5.28
CA SER A 226 4.35 -6.02 6.16
C SER A 226 3.37 -5.60 7.24
N LYS A 227 2.08 -5.46 6.88
CA LYS A 227 1.02 -4.98 7.79
C LYS A 227 0.23 -6.14 8.39
N THR A 228 -0.11 -7.12 7.57
CA THR A 228 -0.90 -8.30 7.95
C THR A 228 -0.24 -9.11 9.08
N PHE A 229 1.10 -9.24 9.05
CA PHE A 229 1.85 -10.06 10.02
C PHE A 229 2.96 -9.30 10.75
N ALA A 230 2.95 -7.96 10.74
CA ALA A 230 4.00 -7.12 11.33
C ALA A 230 5.42 -7.46 10.82
N MET A 231 5.54 -7.66 9.50
CA MET A 231 6.76 -8.11 8.81
C MET A 231 7.38 -7.03 7.93
N THR A 232 7.39 -5.77 8.38
CA THR A 232 7.86 -4.64 7.56
C THR A 232 9.29 -4.82 7.06
N GLY A 233 10.18 -5.30 7.92
CA GLY A 233 11.59 -5.56 7.60
C GLY A 233 11.83 -6.83 6.77
N TRP A 234 10.84 -7.73 6.62
CA TRP A 234 11.00 -8.98 5.87
C TRP A 234 10.91 -8.79 4.35
N ARG A 235 10.38 -7.66 3.91
CA ARG A 235 10.31 -7.26 2.51
C ARG A 235 9.61 -8.27 1.62
N MET A 236 8.35 -8.59 1.93
CA MET A 236 7.55 -9.54 1.16
C MET A 236 6.14 -8.98 0.89
N GLY A 237 5.71 -9.11 -0.37
CA GLY A 237 4.40 -8.72 -0.85
C GLY A 237 3.99 -9.53 -2.06
N TYR A 238 2.89 -9.19 -2.70
CA TYR A 238 2.41 -9.85 -3.89
C TYR A 238 1.52 -8.96 -4.75
N ILE A 239 1.40 -9.34 -6.01
CA ILE A 239 0.41 -8.84 -6.96
C ILE A 239 -0.54 -9.99 -7.26
N ILE A 240 -1.84 -9.70 -7.32
CA ILE A 240 -2.87 -10.66 -7.69
C ILE A 240 -3.86 -10.04 -8.69
N SER A 241 -4.27 -10.82 -9.69
CA SER A 241 -5.25 -10.40 -10.69
C SER A 241 -5.92 -11.60 -11.33
N THR A 242 -7.16 -11.45 -11.76
CA THR A 242 -7.87 -12.43 -12.61
C THR A 242 -7.34 -12.43 -14.05
N ASN A 243 -6.71 -11.34 -14.49
CA ASN A 243 -6.15 -11.19 -15.83
C ASN A 243 -4.81 -11.91 -15.96
N LEU A 244 -4.84 -13.15 -16.50
CA LEU A 244 -3.64 -13.98 -16.64
C LEU A 244 -2.64 -13.42 -17.67
N GLU A 245 -3.10 -12.68 -18.67
CA GLU A 245 -2.20 -12.04 -19.63
C GLU A 245 -1.39 -10.92 -18.95
N ALA A 246 -2.05 -10.08 -18.16
CA ALA A 246 -1.39 -9.06 -17.37
C ALA A 246 -0.40 -9.70 -16.38
N MET A 247 -0.79 -10.79 -15.70
CA MET A 247 0.09 -11.49 -14.78
C MET A 247 1.35 -12.07 -15.44
N GLN A 248 1.27 -12.49 -16.71
CA GLN A 248 2.46 -12.91 -17.48
C GLN A 248 3.44 -11.74 -17.68
N GLN A 249 2.93 -10.53 -17.97
CA GLN A 249 3.79 -9.35 -18.12
C GLN A 249 4.38 -8.92 -16.77
N VAL A 250 3.59 -8.93 -15.70
CA VAL A 250 4.05 -8.67 -14.32
C VAL A 250 5.17 -9.63 -13.92
N ILE A 251 5.00 -10.93 -14.14
CA ILE A 251 6.02 -11.95 -13.82
C ILE A 251 7.27 -11.74 -14.68
N LYS A 252 7.13 -11.41 -15.96
CA LYS A 252 8.26 -11.08 -16.82
C LYS A 252 9.03 -9.86 -16.31
N MET A 253 8.33 -8.80 -15.90
CA MET A 253 8.95 -7.61 -15.33
C MET A 253 9.65 -7.94 -14.00
N GLN A 254 9.03 -8.73 -13.14
CA GLN A 254 9.60 -9.19 -11.87
C GLN A 254 10.95 -9.90 -12.05
N TYR A 255 11.10 -10.68 -13.13
CA TYR A 255 12.37 -11.31 -13.45
C TYR A 255 13.50 -10.31 -13.63
N TYR A 256 13.23 -9.22 -14.36
CA TYR A 256 14.26 -8.20 -14.64
C TYR A 256 14.51 -7.23 -13.48
N ILE A 257 13.54 -7.10 -12.56
CA ILE A 257 13.71 -6.24 -11.38
C ILE A 257 14.50 -6.99 -10.28
N THR A 258 14.14 -8.25 -9.98
CA THR A 258 14.66 -8.95 -8.79
C THR A 258 15.02 -10.42 -9.01
N ALA A 259 14.86 -10.98 -10.22
CA ALA A 259 14.96 -12.40 -10.55
C ALA A 259 13.91 -13.28 -9.82
N CYS A 260 13.94 -13.32 -8.49
CA CYS A 260 12.94 -13.98 -7.63
C CYS A 260 12.98 -13.41 -6.21
N SER A 261 11.95 -13.70 -5.43
CA SER A 261 11.89 -13.34 -4.01
C SER A 261 12.61 -14.38 -3.14
N ASN A 262 12.96 -13.99 -1.89
CA ASN A 262 13.71 -14.83 -0.95
C ASN A 262 12.97 -16.14 -0.64
N ASP A 263 13.64 -17.29 -0.84
CA ASP A 263 13.07 -18.63 -0.68
C ASP A 263 12.66 -18.90 0.78
N ALA A 264 13.58 -18.71 1.73
CA ALA A 264 13.30 -18.98 3.14
C ALA A 264 12.17 -18.11 3.72
N MET A 265 12.08 -16.83 3.28
CA MET A 265 10.98 -15.94 3.68
C MET A 265 9.63 -16.41 3.16
N GLN A 266 9.57 -16.96 1.95
CA GLN A 266 8.32 -17.49 1.39
C GLN A 266 7.81 -18.68 2.20
N HIS A 267 8.69 -19.57 2.67
CA HIS A 267 8.33 -20.67 3.56
C HIS A 267 7.81 -20.17 4.92
N ALA A 268 8.43 -19.15 5.47
CA ALA A 268 8.00 -18.52 6.71
C ALA A 268 6.61 -17.89 6.61
N ILE A 269 6.33 -17.18 5.51
CA ILE A 269 5.02 -16.60 5.26
C ILE A 269 3.96 -17.67 5.08
N LEU A 270 4.26 -18.74 4.35
CA LEU A 270 3.36 -19.88 4.19
C LEU A 270 2.99 -20.48 5.55
N ALA A 271 3.96 -20.61 6.46
CA ALA A 271 3.72 -21.07 7.83
C ALA A 271 2.83 -20.10 8.63
N ALA A 272 3.06 -18.77 8.50
CA ALA A 272 2.18 -17.76 9.12
C ALA A 272 0.75 -17.87 8.61
N MET A 273 0.53 -17.95 7.32
CA MET A 273 -0.80 -18.07 6.71
C MET A 273 -1.53 -19.34 7.15
N ASN A 274 -0.80 -20.46 7.33
CA ASN A 274 -1.39 -21.74 7.73
C ASN A 274 -1.68 -21.82 9.23
N HIS A 275 -0.86 -21.22 10.08
CA HIS A 275 -0.89 -21.47 11.52
C HIS A 275 -1.13 -20.24 12.40
N ALA A 276 -1.12 -19.03 11.82
CA ALA A 276 -1.34 -17.79 12.53
C ALA A 276 -2.48 -16.95 11.91
N SER A 277 -3.53 -17.59 11.39
CA SER A 277 -4.64 -16.93 10.68
C SER A 277 -5.40 -15.89 11.50
N LYS A 278 -5.38 -15.99 12.84
CA LYS A 278 -6.00 -15.03 13.76
C LYS A 278 -5.08 -13.86 14.16
N TYR A 279 -3.83 -13.88 13.77
CA TYR A 279 -2.87 -12.85 14.13
C TYR A 279 -3.26 -11.47 13.59
N PRO A 280 -3.71 -11.32 12.34
CA PRO A 280 -4.17 -10.03 11.83
C PRO A 280 -5.35 -9.45 12.62
N ASP A 281 -6.27 -10.30 13.10
CA ASP A 281 -7.42 -9.86 13.89
C ASP A 281 -6.99 -9.30 15.26
N LEU A 282 -5.94 -9.86 15.87
CA LEU A 282 -5.35 -9.33 17.09
C LEU A 282 -4.75 -7.93 16.84
N LEU A 283 -4.03 -7.75 15.74
CA LEU A 283 -3.48 -6.45 15.37
C LEU A 283 -4.58 -5.42 15.11
N ALA A 284 -5.60 -5.77 14.32
CA ALA A 284 -6.72 -4.88 14.03
C ALA A 284 -7.44 -4.41 15.31
N ASN A 285 -7.68 -5.32 16.25
CA ASN A 285 -8.30 -4.98 17.54
C ASN A 285 -7.45 -4.01 18.36
N GLU A 286 -6.14 -4.21 18.42
CA GLU A 286 -5.23 -3.31 19.13
C GLU A 286 -5.17 -1.93 18.45
N PHE A 287 -5.04 -1.88 17.12
CA PHE A 287 -5.05 -0.62 16.38
C PHE A 287 -6.37 0.13 16.52
N LYS A 288 -7.50 -0.59 16.59
CA LYS A 288 -8.80 0.03 16.87
C LYS A 288 -8.82 0.75 18.23
N GLN A 289 -8.30 0.11 19.27
CA GLN A 289 -8.24 0.72 20.61
C GLN A 289 -7.34 1.97 20.62
N ARG A 290 -6.19 1.89 19.96
CA ARG A 290 -5.28 3.04 19.79
C ARG A 290 -5.92 4.17 18.98
N CYS A 291 -6.65 3.82 17.92
CA CYS A 291 -7.42 4.77 17.12
C CYS A 291 -8.46 5.50 17.97
N ASP A 292 -9.25 4.77 18.76
CA ASP A 292 -10.28 5.35 19.61
C ASP A 292 -9.67 6.35 20.60
N LEU A 293 -8.56 6.01 21.24
CA LEU A 293 -7.86 6.87 22.18
C LEU A 293 -7.28 8.12 21.53
N ILE A 294 -6.55 7.96 20.43
CA ILE A 294 -5.87 9.12 19.80
C ILE A 294 -6.87 10.10 19.18
N VAL A 295 -7.94 9.61 18.55
CA VAL A 295 -8.97 10.47 17.97
C VAL A 295 -9.71 11.26 19.05
N GLU A 296 -10.06 10.63 20.20
CA GLU A 296 -10.63 11.32 21.35
C GLU A 296 -9.71 12.45 21.83
N ARG A 297 -8.41 12.18 21.96
CA ARG A 297 -7.43 13.14 22.44
C ARG A 297 -7.21 14.30 21.46
N LEU A 298 -7.08 14.00 20.19
CA LEU A 298 -6.89 15.01 19.13
C LEU A 298 -8.09 15.96 19.06
N ASN A 299 -9.32 15.42 19.04
CA ASN A 299 -10.54 16.23 18.97
C ASN A 299 -10.83 17.02 20.25
N ALA A 300 -10.17 16.72 21.37
CA ALA A 300 -10.22 17.53 22.58
C ALA A 300 -9.26 18.73 22.55
N MET A 301 -8.35 18.81 21.56
CA MET A 301 -7.39 19.92 21.42
C MET A 301 -8.01 21.07 20.65
N PRO A 302 -7.88 22.33 21.12
CA PRO A 302 -8.34 23.49 20.35
C PRO A 302 -7.63 23.61 18.99
N GLY A 303 -8.39 23.77 17.91
CA GLY A 303 -7.85 23.95 16.56
C GLY A 303 -7.43 22.63 15.88
N VAL A 304 -7.78 21.49 16.44
CA VAL A 304 -7.54 20.16 15.84
C VAL A 304 -8.87 19.49 15.55
N GLU A 305 -9.02 18.97 14.33
CA GLU A 305 -10.15 18.17 13.89
C GLU A 305 -9.63 16.88 13.27
N CYS A 306 -10.15 15.73 13.70
CA CYS A 306 -9.75 14.44 13.19
C CYS A 306 -10.98 13.57 12.91
N HIS A 307 -11.18 13.17 11.66
CA HIS A 307 -12.12 12.10 11.35
C HIS A 307 -11.63 10.81 11.97
N LYS A 308 -12.56 10.02 12.47
CA LYS A 308 -12.23 8.69 13.00
C LYS A 308 -11.92 7.75 11.84
N PRO A 309 -10.67 7.26 11.70
CA PRO A 309 -10.35 6.27 10.69
C PRO A 309 -11.18 4.99 10.84
N LYS A 310 -11.53 4.39 9.70
CA LYS A 310 -12.25 3.11 9.66
C LYS A 310 -11.31 1.92 9.42
N GLY A 311 -10.03 2.20 9.13
CA GLY A 311 -9.00 1.17 8.92
C GLY A 311 -7.58 1.73 8.90
N ALA A 312 -6.64 0.93 8.46
CA ALA A 312 -5.19 1.17 8.45
C ALA A 312 -4.62 1.43 9.86
N ILE A 313 -3.48 2.12 9.96
CA ILE A 313 -2.77 2.39 11.20
C ILE A 313 -2.48 3.88 11.39
N TYR A 314 -3.22 4.74 10.69
CA TYR A 314 -2.97 6.18 10.63
C TYR A 314 -4.16 6.98 11.14
N VAL A 315 -3.85 8.14 11.71
CA VAL A 315 -4.79 9.25 11.87
C VAL A 315 -4.26 10.44 11.07
N PHE A 316 -5.15 11.20 10.44
CA PHE A 316 -4.78 12.33 9.60
C PHE A 316 -5.59 13.57 10.01
N PRO A 317 -5.17 14.24 11.10
CA PRO A 317 -5.90 15.38 11.63
C PRO A 317 -5.70 16.64 10.78
N ARG A 318 -6.74 17.46 10.68
CA ARG A 318 -6.62 18.84 10.28
C ARG A 318 -6.19 19.66 11.48
N VAL A 319 -5.09 20.40 11.36
CA VAL A 319 -4.56 21.26 12.44
C VAL A 319 -4.55 22.69 11.96
N HIS A 320 -5.17 23.56 12.71
CA HIS A 320 -5.23 25.00 12.41
C HIS A 320 -4.43 25.80 13.45
N VAL A 321 -3.24 26.25 13.03
CA VAL A 321 -2.43 27.22 13.76
C VAL A 321 -2.32 28.48 12.90
N PRO A 322 -2.75 29.66 13.37
CA PRO A 322 -2.70 30.90 12.58
C PRO A 322 -1.29 31.18 12.06
N ASN A 323 -1.19 31.45 10.74
CA ASN A 323 0.05 31.81 10.04
C ASN A 323 1.16 30.75 10.05
N MET A 324 0.82 29.47 10.23
CA MET A 324 1.76 28.35 10.10
C MET A 324 1.28 27.35 9.06
N SER A 325 2.19 26.88 8.23
CA SER A 325 2.00 25.76 7.33
C SER A 325 2.09 24.42 8.09
N SER A 326 1.62 23.31 7.47
CA SER A 326 1.74 21.98 8.05
C SER A 326 3.21 21.60 8.33
N GLU A 327 4.13 21.98 7.42
CA GLU A 327 5.56 21.72 7.59
C GLU A 327 6.13 22.50 8.80
N GLU A 328 5.75 23.76 8.98
CA GLU A 328 6.17 24.55 10.14
C GLU A 328 5.62 23.99 11.45
N ILE A 329 4.36 23.52 11.45
CA ILE A 329 3.77 22.86 12.63
C ILE A 329 4.53 21.58 12.96
N ALA A 330 4.81 20.72 11.97
CA ALA A 330 5.56 19.48 12.17
C ALA A 330 7.00 19.77 12.68
N MET A 331 7.65 20.83 12.20
CA MET A 331 8.97 21.27 12.69
C MET A 331 8.93 21.77 14.14
N GLU A 332 7.88 22.47 14.56
CA GLU A 332 7.73 22.87 15.97
C GLU A 332 7.48 21.65 16.87
N LEU A 333 6.62 20.71 16.44
CA LEU A 333 6.39 19.46 17.17
C LEU A 333 7.70 18.64 17.31
N LEU A 334 8.54 18.63 16.28
CA LEU A 334 9.83 17.94 16.34
C LEU A 334 10.77 18.58 17.39
N LYS A 335 10.77 19.91 17.55
CA LYS A 335 11.54 20.59 18.63
C LYS A 335 11.08 20.19 20.02
N ASP A 336 9.78 19.87 20.16
CA ASP A 336 9.18 19.39 21.39
C ASP A 336 9.32 17.85 21.56
N GLY A 337 10.09 17.20 20.69
CA GLY A 337 10.39 15.78 20.76
C GLY A 337 9.31 14.86 20.15
N VAL A 338 8.44 15.39 19.27
CA VAL A 338 7.41 14.62 18.57
C VAL A 338 7.68 14.65 17.06
N LEU A 339 7.84 13.48 16.46
CA LEU A 339 7.97 13.29 15.02
C LEU A 339 6.65 12.76 14.45
N CYS A 340 6.00 13.49 13.55
CA CYS A 340 4.73 13.14 12.90
C CYS A 340 4.71 13.52 11.40
#